data_61bab48258a34c23b178950f638b697c
#
_entry.id   61bab48258a34c23b178950f638b697c
#
_cell.length_a   1.000
_cell.length_b   1.000
_cell.length_c   1.000
_cell.angle_alpha   90.00
_cell.angle_beta   90.00
_cell.angle_gamma   90.00
#
_symmetry.space_group_name_H-M   'P 1'
#
loop_
_entity.id
_entity.type
_entity.pdbx_description
1 polymer ?
#
loop_
_entity_poly.entity_id
_entity_poly.type
_entity_poly.pdbx_seq_one_letter_code
_entity_poly.pdbx_strand_id
1 'polypeptide(L)'
;MNKSTIKTAFVTALVLVVGVICIFSFHNSFTDRLNPFISQETSYAQVDKGTQRYYNVKAYNPKTKKNLLLKKVGGYDPSGQYISIQHKAQYVKSIKYITRKQFVQAKE
;
A
#
# COMPACT_ATOMS: atom_id res chain seq x y z
N MET A 1 43.48 -12.45 10.26
CA MET A 1 42.86 -11.61 9.22
C MET A 1 43.58 -10.27 9.11
N ASN A 2 43.96 -9.85 7.92
CA ASN A 2 44.65 -8.57 7.76
C ASN A 2 43.66 -7.40 7.72
N LYS A 3 44.18 -6.16 7.85
CA LYS A 3 43.36 -4.95 7.91
C LYS A 3 42.54 -4.73 6.63
N SER A 4 43.06 -5.06 5.46
CA SER A 4 42.33 -4.86 4.20
C SER A 4 41.14 -5.83 4.06
N THR A 5 41.26 -7.06 4.53
CA THR A 5 40.14 -8.01 4.57
C THR A 5 39.02 -7.53 5.48
N ILE A 6 39.35 -6.99 6.65
CA ILE A 6 38.39 -6.45 7.60
C ILE A 6 37.68 -5.25 7.00
N LYS A 7 38.39 -4.33 6.35
CA LYS A 7 37.81 -3.16 5.69
C LYS A 7 36.86 -3.57 4.56
N THR A 8 37.24 -4.53 3.75
CA THR A 8 36.40 -5.03 2.64
C THR A 8 35.11 -5.64 3.18
N ALA A 9 35.20 -6.48 4.24
CA ALA A 9 34.03 -7.08 4.85
C ALA A 9 33.07 -6.03 5.44
N PHE A 10 33.62 -5.01 6.08
CA PHE A 10 32.84 -3.92 6.67
C PHE A 10 32.12 -3.09 5.60
N VAL A 11 32.80 -2.73 4.52
CA VAL A 11 32.19 -1.97 3.40
C VAL A 11 31.10 -2.79 2.73
N THR A 12 31.34 -4.08 2.49
CA THR A 12 30.31 -4.97 1.90
C THR A 12 29.06 -5.04 2.78
N ALA A 13 29.21 -5.21 4.08
CA ALA A 13 28.10 -5.24 5.03
C ALA A 13 27.33 -3.92 5.00
N LEU A 14 28.03 -2.79 4.98
CA LEU A 14 27.41 -1.46 4.93
C LEU A 14 26.58 -1.26 3.64
N VAL A 15 27.10 -1.66 2.49
CA VAL A 15 26.40 -1.57 1.21
C VAL A 15 25.13 -2.43 1.23
N LEU A 16 25.17 -3.62 1.78
CA LEU A 16 23.99 -4.49 1.92
C LEU A 16 22.91 -3.86 2.80
N VAL A 17 23.28 -3.28 3.93
CA VAL A 17 22.35 -2.61 4.84
C VAL A 17 21.69 -1.41 4.16
N VAL A 18 22.46 -0.57 3.49
CA VAL A 18 21.94 0.59 2.75
C VAL A 18 21.00 0.14 1.64
N GLY A 19 21.35 -0.93 0.91
CA GLY A 19 20.50 -1.49 -0.14
C GLY A 19 19.14 -1.95 0.39
N VAL A 20 19.10 -2.64 1.52
CA VAL A 20 17.84 -3.08 2.15
C VAL A 20 17.01 -1.88 2.60
N ILE A 21 17.62 -0.87 3.22
CA ILE A 21 16.92 0.34 3.63
C ILE A 21 16.31 1.05 2.41
N CYS A 22 17.06 1.18 1.31
CA CYS A 22 16.56 1.80 0.09
C CYS A 22 15.36 1.06 -0.48
N ILE A 23 15.39 -0.28 -0.53
CA ILE A 23 14.28 -1.10 -1.03
C ILE A 23 13.01 -0.85 -0.21
N PHE A 24 13.09 -0.86 1.11
CA PHE A 24 11.93 -0.65 1.97
C PHE A 24 11.49 0.81 2.09
N SER A 25 12.31 1.76 1.63
CA SER A 25 11.94 3.18 1.59
C SER A 25 11.03 3.52 0.40
N PHE A 26 11.05 2.73 -0.67
CA PHE A 26 10.19 2.93 -1.82
C PHE A 26 8.86 2.20 -1.63
N HIS A 27 7.78 2.96 -1.60
CA HIS A 27 6.43 2.39 -1.43
C HIS A 27 5.83 2.03 -2.78
N ASN A 28 5.83 0.76 -3.11
CA ASN A 28 5.09 0.19 -4.23
C ASN A 28 4.42 -1.09 -3.77
N SER A 29 3.53 -1.66 -4.60
CA SER A 29 2.74 -2.83 -4.19
C SER A 29 3.60 -4.04 -3.85
N PHE A 30 4.75 -4.20 -4.49
CA PHE A 30 5.64 -5.34 -4.24
C PHE A 30 6.41 -5.20 -2.93
N THR A 31 7.08 -4.04 -2.71
CA THR A 31 7.86 -3.82 -1.49
C THR A 31 6.96 -3.68 -0.26
N ASP A 32 5.79 -3.06 -0.41
CA ASP A 32 4.84 -2.89 0.68
C ASP A 32 4.28 -4.23 1.15
N ARG A 33 4.06 -5.16 0.23
CA ARG A 33 3.64 -6.52 0.56
C ARG A 33 4.64 -7.24 1.47
N LEU A 34 5.93 -7.08 1.18
CA LEU A 34 7.01 -7.78 1.87
C LEU A 34 7.50 -7.06 3.13
N ASN A 35 7.16 -5.78 3.29
CA ASN A 35 7.68 -4.97 4.39
C ASN A 35 6.97 -5.31 5.71
N PRO A 36 7.67 -5.92 6.70
CA PRO A 36 7.05 -6.30 7.96
C PRO A 36 6.73 -5.10 8.87
N PHE A 37 7.27 -3.92 8.56
CA PHE A 37 7.05 -2.70 9.36
C PHE A 37 5.78 -1.95 8.97
N ILE A 38 5.13 -2.31 7.86
CA ILE A 38 3.87 -1.71 7.43
C ILE A 38 2.73 -2.59 7.88
N SER A 39 1.79 -2.00 8.63
CA SER A 39 0.59 -2.69 9.09
C SER A 39 -0.48 -2.69 8.01
N GLN A 40 -1.30 -3.75 8.00
CA GLN A 40 -2.47 -3.80 7.14
C GLN A 40 -3.52 -2.80 7.63
N GLU A 41 -4.09 -2.04 6.70
CA GLU A 41 -5.10 -1.02 6.98
C GLU A 41 -6.35 -1.26 6.14
N THR A 42 -7.47 -0.73 6.60
CA THR A 42 -8.72 -0.69 5.85
C THR A 42 -9.04 0.75 5.51
N SER A 43 -9.18 1.04 4.22
CA SER A 43 -9.55 2.36 3.71
C SER A 43 -10.80 2.26 2.85
N TYR A 44 -11.47 3.37 2.64
CA TYR A 44 -12.72 3.44 1.88
C TYR A 44 -12.56 4.42 0.74
N ALA A 45 -13.12 4.07 -0.41
CA ALA A 45 -13.01 4.91 -1.60
C ALA A 45 -14.28 4.86 -2.45
N GLN A 46 -14.50 5.96 -3.18
CA GLN A 46 -15.47 6.02 -4.26
C GLN A 46 -14.73 5.81 -5.58
N VAL A 47 -15.28 4.94 -6.43
CA VAL A 47 -14.69 4.61 -7.72
C VAL A 47 -15.68 4.83 -8.85
N ASP A 48 -15.20 4.88 -10.09
CA ASP A 48 -16.03 5.08 -11.25
C ASP A 48 -16.80 3.81 -11.59
N LYS A 49 -18.05 3.99 -12.03
CA LYS A 49 -18.86 2.89 -12.60
C LYS A 49 -18.43 2.58 -14.02
N GLY A 50 -18.65 1.34 -14.43
CA GLY A 50 -18.40 0.90 -15.79
C GLY A 50 -16.99 0.39 -16.03
N THR A 51 -16.18 0.25 -14.98
CA THR A 51 -14.82 -0.28 -15.09
C THR A 51 -14.50 -1.22 -13.92
N GLN A 52 -13.63 -2.18 -14.18
CA GLN A 52 -13.09 -3.08 -13.14
C GLN A 52 -11.64 -2.75 -12.79
N ARG A 53 -11.08 -1.69 -13.38
CA ARG A 53 -9.73 -1.21 -13.09
C ARG A 53 -9.78 0.23 -12.67
N TYR A 54 -9.28 0.51 -11.48
CA TYR A 54 -9.29 1.85 -10.91
C TYR A 54 -7.87 2.37 -10.78
N TYR A 55 -7.65 3.61 -11.20
CA TYR A 55 -6.35 4.27 -11.14
C TYR A 55 -6.46 5.53 -10.30
N ASN A 56 -5.38 5.85 -9.58
CA ASN A 56 -5.31 7.06 -8.74
C ASN A 56 -6.50 7.17 -7.78
N VAL A 57 -6.76 6.08 -7.06
CA VAL A 57 -7.88 5.98 -6.13
C VAL A 57 -7.55 6.69 -4.83
N LYS A 58 -8.36 7.67 -4.46
CA LYS A 58 -8.22 8.40 -3.20
C LYS A 58 -8.93 7.61 -2.11
N ALA A 59 -8.15 6.87 -1.33
CA ALA A 59 -8.65 6.04 -0.24
C ALA A 59 -8.59 6.78 1.09
N TYR A 60 -9.67 6.73 1.85
CA TYR A 60 -9.78 7.35 3.16
C TYR A 60 -9.73 6.30 4.26
N ASN A 61 -8.81 6.47 5.21
CA ASN A 61 -8.70 5.60 6.38
C ASN A 61 -9.35 6.31 7.59
N PRO A 62 -10.52 5.84 8.05
CA PRO A 62 -11.22 6.48 9.16
C PRO A 62 -10.48 6.34 10.49
N LYS A 63 -9.63 5.35 10.64
CA LYS A 63 -8.85 5.11 11.85
C LYS A 63 -7.78 6.17 12.05
N THR A 64 -7.10 6.57 10.96
CA THR A 64 -6.05 7.60 10.99
C THR A 64 -6.57 8.97 10.53
N LYS A 65 -7.77 9.02 9.95
CA LYS A 65 -8.40 10.21 9.35
C LYS A 65 -7.54 10.83 8.23
N LYS A 66 -6.81 9.99 7.51
CA LYS A 66 -5.92 10.41 6.41
C LYS A 66 -6.35 9.79 5.09
N ASN A 67 -6.04 10.49 4.01
CA ASN A 67 -6.23 10.00 2.65
C ASN A 67 -4.91 9.45 2.11
N LEU A 68 -4.99 8.36 1.35
CA LEU A 68 -3.87 7.79 0.63
C LEU A 68 -4.27 7.61 -0.83
N LEU A 69 -3.42 8.04 -1.75
CA LEU A 69 -3.62 7.82 -3.17
C LEU A 69 -3.07 6.44 -3.55
N LEU A 70 -3.96 5.52 -3.89
CA LEU A 70 -3.59 4.21 -4.40
C LEU A 70 -3.49 4.29 -5.93
N LYS A 71 -2.33 4.00 -6.47
CA LYS A 71 -2.06 4.15 -7.91
C LYS A 71 -2.89 3.21 -8.75
N LYS A 72 -3.15 1.99 -8.26
CA LYS A 72 -3.90 0.97 -8.99
C LYS A 72 -4.67 0.08 -8.03
N VAL A 73 -5.96 -0.06 -8.29
CA VAL A 73 -6.85 -0.95 -7.52
C VAL A 73 -7.64 -1.79 -8.51
N GLY A 74 -7.60 -3.11 -8.35
CA GLY A 74 -8.40 -4.03 -9.17
C GLY A 74 -9.77 -4.25 -8.57
N GLY A 75 -10.82 -4.23 -9.41
CA GLY A 75 -12.19 -4.54 -9.01
C GLY A 75 -12.74 -5.75 -9.74
N TYR A 76 -13.95 -6.14 -9.38
CA TYR A 76 -14.62 -7.28 -10.00
C TYR A 76 -16.09 -7.01 -10.39
N ASP A 77 -16.63 -5.87 -10.01
CA ASP A 77 -18.02 -5.48 -10.32
C ASP A 77 -18.06 -4.08 -10.92
N PRO A 78 -18.33 -3.95 -12.23
CA PRO A 78 -18.36 -2.62 -12.86
C PRO A 78 -19.55 -1.76 -12.44
N SER A 79 -20.58 -2.33 -11.81
CA SER A 79 -21.71 -1.57 -11.29
C SER A 79 -21.44 -0.99 -9.91
N GLY A 80 -20.41 -1.47 -9.20
CA GLY A 80 -20.04 -0.99 -7.88
C GLY A 80 -19.39 0.39 -7.95
N GLN A 81 -19.66 1.25 -6.96
CA GLN A 81 -19.16 2.60 -6.91
C GLN A 81 -18.44 2.91 -5.59
N TYR A 82 -18.73 2.19 -4.53
CA TYR A 82 -18.10 2.38 -3.23
C TYR A 82 -17.42 1.10 -2.79
N ILE A 83 -16.19 1.20 -2.31
CA ILE A 83 -15.40 0.04 -1.93
C ILE A 83 -14.73 0.24 -0.58
N SER A 84 -14.55 -0.85 0.15
CA SER A 84 -13.60 -0.95 1.24
C SER A 84 -12.37 -1.69 0.75
N ILE A 85 -11.20 -1.20 1.10
CA ILE A 85 -9.92 -1.69 0.60
C ILE A 85 -9.09 -2.17 1.78
N GLN A 86 -8.69 -3.44 1.75
CA GLN A 86 -7.69 -3.95 2.68
C GLN A 86 -6.32 -3.88 2.00
N HIS A 87 -5.41 -3.08 2.57
CA HIS A 87 -4.14 -2.80 1.93
C HIS A 87 -3.01 -2.61 2.94
N LYS A 88 -1.79 -2.79 2.47
CA LYS A 88 -0.54 -2.42 3.15
C LYS A 88 0.10 -1.33 2.31
N ALA A 89 -0.09 -0.05 2.68
CA ALA A 89 0.32 1.09 1.86
C ALA A 89 -0.16 0.92 0.41
N GLN A 90 0.72 0.80 -0.57
CA GLN A 90 0.33 0.64 -1.98
C GLN A 90 -0.05 -0.79 -2.38
N TYR A 91 0.21 -1.79 -1.53
CA TYR A 91 -0.19 -3.16 -1.82
C TYR A 91 -1.65 -3.38 -1.42
N VAL A 92 -2.52 -3.58 -2.41
CA VAL A 92 -3.93 -3.88 -2.22
C VAL A 92 -4.11 -5.38 -2.08
N LYS A 93 -4.51 -5.84 -0.88
CA LYS A 93 -4.73 -7.26 -0.60
C LYS A 93 -6.08 -7.72 -1.15
N SER A 94 -7.15 -6.97 -0.88
CA SER A 94 -8.50 -7.28 -1.32
C SER A 94 -9.38 -6.04 -1.29
N ILE A 95 -10.49 -6.09 -2.03
CA ILE A 95 -11.52 -5.06 -1.96
C ILE A 95 -12.88 -5.73 -1.75
N LYS A 96 -13.82 -4.95 -1.20
CA LYS A 96 -15.22 -5.37 -1.05
C LYS A 96 -16.11 -4.19 -1.42
N TYR A 97 -17.13 -4.42 -2.25
CA TYR A 97 -18.11 -3.39 -2.56
C TYR A 97 -19.06 -3.17 -1.40
N ILE A 98 -19.31 -1.90 -1.10
CA ILE A 98 -20.16 -1.47 0.01
C ILE A 98 -21.25 -0.51 -0.51
N THR A 99 -22.24 -0.22 0.32
CA THR A 99 -23.29 0.73 -0.01
C THR A 99 -22.81 2.17 0.21
N ARG A 100 -23.48 3.13 -0.43
CA ARG A 100 -23.24 4.55 -0.21
C ARG A 100 -23.38 4.92 1.28
N LYS A 101 -24.38 4.37 1.95
CA LYS A 101 -24.60 4.61 3.38
C LYS A 101 -23.41 4.17 4.22
N GLN A 102 -22.87 2.98 3.94
CA GLN A 102 -21.68 2.47 4.63
C GLN A 102 -20.45 3.34 4.36
N PHE A 103 -20.30 3.82 3.13
CA PHE A 103 -19.21 4.70 2.75
C PHE A 103 -19.27 6.05 3.50
N VAL A 104 -20.45 6.65 3.55
CA VAL A 104 -20.66 7.94 4.26
C VAL A 104 -20.39 7.76 5.75
N GLN A 105 -20.88 6.68 6.35
CA GLN A 105 -20.64 6.39 7.77
C GLN A 105 -19.13 6.21 8.08
N ALA A 106 -18.39 5.61 7.19
CA ALA A 106 -16.94 5.42 7.36
C ALA A 106 -16.17 6.73 7.35
N LYS A 107 -16.69 7.75 6.64
CA LYS A 107 -16.06 9.08 6.55
C LYS A 107 -16.41 10.01 7.70
N GLU A 108 -17.41 9.69 8.48
CA GLU A 108 -17.82 10.50 9.62
C GLU A 108 -16.89 10.42 10.85
#